data_d46953e7584823f287d59659ac9c391d
#
_entry.id   d46953e7584823f287d59659ac9c391d
#
_cell.length_a   1.000
_cell.length_b   1.000
_cell.length_c   1.000
_cell.angle_alpha   90.00
_cell.angle_beta   90.00
_cell.angle_gamma   90.00
#
_symmetry.space_group_name_H-M   'P 1'
#
loop_
_entity.id
_entity.type
_entity.pdbx_description
1 polymer ?
#
loop_
_entity_poly.entity_id
_entity_poly.type
_entity_poly.pdbx_seq_one_letter_code
_entity_poly.pdbx_strand_id
1 'polypeptide(L)'
;MSGINWEAEDAKYIWHPAMQMKDNEVFPPVVIDHAKGCYLYDTHGKAYLDIISSWWCNLLGHANPEINAALKQQVDELEHVIFTNFTHKPAIELARELSELLPAGLTKFTFHDNGSSAVEAALKMAFQYQYQTGHPERTRFMCLPESYHGETIGALSVGSMDLYAKIFHPMLMNNIHFKGLDCYRCPYGKTRETCGVECFEDAEAAFKKYGKETVACIVEPILQGAAGMRIYPAEYLRKLRKLCDEYGVLLIDDEIAAGFGRTGKLFAIEHAGVSPDILCTSKGLTAGYMPMSLTITTDKVYDAFYDDFGTHKAFVHSHTYAGNPMGCAIALTVLKIMKRDHILTKVNENGKYLHEKLMQALGSHKNVGEIRHIGLIHAIELVENPKTKKAFDPSRRIGWHIFRKAMDLGLVLRPMGDIIYFNPPLNITREDLDKGVALCKEAVESVLGK
;
A
#
# COMPACT_ATOMS: atom_id res chain seq x y z
N MET A 1 -7.49 37.50 -14.98
CA MET A 1 -8.00 36.37 -14.20
C MET A 1 -8.05 36.82 -12.75
N SER A 2 -9.13 36.54 -12.05
CA SER A 2 -9.42 37.02 -10.69
C SER A 2 -8.28 36.70 -9.73
N GLY A 3 -7.83 37.70 -8.99
CA GLY A 3 -6.77 37.54 -7.99
C GLY A 3 -7.23 36.75 -6.76
N ILE A 4 -7.62 35.48 -6.95
CA ILE A 4 -7.93 34.55 -5.87
C ILE A 4 -6.61 34.14 -5.21
N ASN A 5 -6.50 34.36 -3.92
CA ASN A 5 -5.42 33.80 -3.12
C ASN A 5 -5.84 32.35 -2.73
N TRP A 6 -5.38 31.38 -3.50
CA TRP A 6 -5.75 29.97 -3.34
C TRP A 6 -5.31 29.41 -1.99
N GLU A 7 -4.16 29.80 -1.47
CA GLU A 7 -3.64 29.38 -0.18
C GLU A 7 -4.55 29.88 0.98
N ALA A 8 -5.04 31.12 0.86
CA ALA A 8 -5.97 31.67 1.85
C ALA A 8 -7.35 31.00 1.78
N GLU A 9 -7.84 30.69 0.58
CA GLU A 9 -9.09 29.96 0.42
C GLU A 9 -8.98 28.50 0.89
N ASP A 10 -7.86 27.83 0.64
CA ASP A 10 -7.57 26.51 1.16
C ASP A 10 -7.62 26.50 2.70
N ALA A 11 -6.88 27.39 3.33
CA ALA A 11 -6.81 27.50 4.80
C ALA A 11 -8.19 27.75 5.44
N LYS A 12 -9.12 28.36 4.69
CA LYS A 12 -10.46 28.67 5.16
C LYS A 12 -11.44 27.50 5.08
N TYR A 13 -11.33 26.67 4.04
CA TYR A 13 -12.36 25.68 3.73
C TYR A 13 -11.91 24.23 3.81
N ILE A 14 -10.61 23.92 3.67
CA ILE A 14 -10.15 22.55 3.52
C ILE A 14 -9.56 22.02 4.82
N TRP A 15 -10.10 20.88 5.27
CA TRP A 15 -9.52 20.09 6.34
C TRP A 15 -8.64 18.99 5.72
N HIS A 16 -7.33 19.18 5.74
CA HIS A 16 -6.39 18.22 5.18
C HIS A 16 -6.29 16.94 6.02
N PRO A 17 -6.28 15.76 5.37
CA PRO A 17 -6.20 14.48 6.07
C PRO A 17 -4.79 14.18 6.60
N ALA A 18 -4.73 13.38 7.66
CA ALA A 18 -3.51 12.79 8.22
C ALA A 18 -2.39 13.80 8.54
N MET A 19 -2.75 14.98 9.05
CA MET A 19 -1.79 15.99 9.48
C MET A 19 -2.33 16.84 10.64
N GLN A 20 -1.41 17.47 11.36
CA GLN A 20 -1.77 18.49 12.36
C GLN A 20 -2.02 19.81 11.64
N MET A 21 -3.27 20.29 11.62
CA MET A 21 -3.67 21.49 10.86
C MET A 21 -2.90 22.75 11.26
N LYS A 22 -2.51 22.86 12.53
CA LYS A 22 -1.72 24.01 13.01
C LYS A 22 -0.32 24.10 12.36
N ASP A 23 0.22 22.99 11.85
CA ASP A 23 1.49 23.01 11.09
C ASP A 23 1.39 23.86 9.82
N ASN A 24 0.18 24.03 9.25
CA ASN A 24 -0.06 24.87 8.06
C ASN A 24 0.18 26.37 8.32
N GLU A 25 0.19 26.83 9.57
CA GLU A 25 0.56 28.21 9.92
C GLU A 25 2.04 28.49 9.63
N VAL A 26 2.89 27.46 9.69
CA VAL A 26 4.34 27.54 9.48
C VAL A 26 4.75 27.03 8.09
N PHE A 27 4.01 26.06 7.57
CA PHE A 27 4.25 25.44 6.28
C PHE A 27 2.91 25.18 5.58
N PRO A 28 2.35 26.20 4.90
CA PRO A 28 1.06 26.08 4.22
C PRO A 28 1.11 25.03 3.10
N PRO A 29 -0.03 24.41 2.76
CA PRO A 29 -0.14 23.51 1.64
C PRO A 29 0.28 24.17 0.32
N VAL A 30 0.94 23.42 -0.55
CA VAL A 30 1.30 23.87 -1.88
C VAL A 30 0.13 23.64 -2.83
N VAL A 31 -0.34 24.69 -3.48
CA VAL A 31 -1.44 24.61 -4.46
C VAL A 31 -0.90 24.14 -5.80
N ILE A 32 -1.23 22.90 -6.19
CA ILE A 32 -0.79 22.30 -7.44
C ILE A 32 -1.73 22.71 -8.57
N ASP A 33 -1.18 23.27 -9.64
CA ASP A 33 -1.89 23.67 -10.84
C ASP A 33 -2.04 22.49 -11.84
N HIS A 34 -0.92 21.85 -12.15
CA HIS A 34 -0.90 20.69 -13.05
C HIS A 34 0.26 19.73 -12.73
N ALA A 35 0.28 18.60 -13.43
CA ALA A 35 1.34 17.61 -13.27
C ALA A 35 1.66 16.94 -14.61
N LYS A 36 2.92 16.46 -14.77
CA LYS A 36 3.35 15.71 -15.96
C LYS A 36 4.53 14.79 -15.62
N GLY A 37 4.45 13.54 -16.03
CA GLY A 37 5.48 12.54 -15.74
C GLY A 37 5.69 12.40 -14.22
N CYS A 38 6.92 12.58 -13.76
CA CYS A 38 7.23 12.52 -12.32
C CYS A 38 7.16 13.88 -11.62
N TYR A 39 6.61 14.94 -12.27
CA TYR A 39 6.62 16.29 -11.73
C TYR A 39 5.23 16.83 -11.45
N LEU A 40 5.11 17.50 -10.30
CA LEU A 40 4.01 18.40 -9.94
C LEU A 40 4.45 19.85 -10.17
N TYR A 41 3.54 20.72 -10.56
CA TYR A 41 3.79 22.14 -10.77
C TYR A 41 2.78 22.94 -9.96
N ASP A 42 3.28 23.88 -9.14
CA ASP A 42 2.41 24.75 -8.37
C ASP A 42 1.89 25.95 -9.19
N THR A 43 0.98 26.71 -8.61
CA THR A 43 0.40 27.92 -9.22
C THR A 43 1.41 29.04 -9.50
N HIS A 44 2.62 28.94 -8.96
CA HIS A 44 3.74 29.87 -9.20
C HIS A 44 4.74 29.35 -10.25
N GLY A 45 4.50 28.15 -10.80
CA GLY A 45 5.32 27.51 -11.82
C GLY A 45 6.54 26.76 -11.28
N LYS A 46 6.67 26.59 -9.96
CA LYS A 46 7.74 25.78 -9.38
C LYS A 46 7.43 24.28 -9.58
N ALA A 47 8.45 23.55 -10.04
CA ALA A 47 8.39 22.11 -10.26
C ALA A 47 8.85 21.35 -9.02
N TYR A 48 8.15 20.25 -8.72
CA TYR A 48 8.47 19.32 -7.63
C TYR A 48 8.56 17.91 -8.19
N LEU A 49 9.69 17.25 -8.00
CA LEU A 49 9.87 15.84 -8.36
C LEU A 49 9.15 14.94 -7.35
N ASP A 50 8.12 14.24 -7.81
CA ASP A 50 7.29 13.34 -6.99
C ASP A 50 7.90 11.93 -6.91
N ILE A 51 8.78 11.70 -5.95
CA ILE A 51 9.41 10.40 -5.73
C ILE A 51 8.64 9.48 -4.79
N ILE A 52 7.43 9.87 -4.40
CA ILE A 52 6.55 9.04 -3.55
C ILE A 52 5.24 8.66 -4.25
N SER A 53 5.14 8.97 -5.58
CA SER A 53 3.95 8.68 -6.39
C SER A 53 2.66 9.23 -5.77
N SER A 54 2.71 10.48 -5.31
CA SER A 54 1.66 11.22 -4.58
C SER A 54 1.28 10.53 -3.28
N TRP A 55 0.61 9.42 -3.25
CA TRP A 55 0.43 8.55 -2.08
C TRP A 55 0.51 7.09 -2.50
N TRP A 56 1.65 6.73 -3.12
CA TRP A 56 1.96 5.38 -3.62
C TRP A 56 1.04 4.90 -4.75
N CYS A 57 0.20 5.77 -5.31
CA CYS A 57 -0.80 5.40 -6.32
C CYS A 57 -0.40 5.77 -7.75
N ASN A 58 0.35 6.85 -7.98
CA ASN A 58 0.77 7.24 -9.32
C ASN A 58 1.83 6.26 -9.87
N LEU A 59 1.34 5.23 -10.59
CA LEU A 59 2.19 4.12 -11.01
C LEU A 59 3.03 4.46 -12.25
N LEU A 60 2.46 5.21 -13.21
CA LEU A 60 3.00 5.41 -14.56
C LEU A 60 3.23 6.89 -14.93
N GLY A 61 3.38 7.74 -13.92
CA GLY A 61 3.55 9.17 -14.08
C GLY A 61 2.23 9.91 -14.25
N HIS A 62 2.27 11.19 -13.88
CA HIS A 62 1.13 12.10 -13.99
C HIS A 62 0.78 12.40 -15.45
N ALA A 63 -0.50 12.63 -15.70
CA ALA A 63 -1.06 13.01 -17.01
C ALA A 63 -0.58 12.10 -18.16
N ASN A 64 -0.52 10.77 -17.91
CA ASN A 64 -0.16 9.80 -18.93
C ASN A 64 -1.13 9.86 -20.12
N PRO A 65 -0.66 10.11 -21.35
CA PRO A 65 -1.54 10.39 -22.48
C PRO A 65 -2.42 9.19 -22.88
N GLU A 66 -1.93 7.96 -22.71
CA GLU A 66 -2.70 6.75 -23.05
C GLU A 66 -3.82 6.51 -22.03
N ILE A 67 -3.54 6.70 -20.74
CA ILE A 67 -4.57 6.59 -19.70
C ILE A 67 -5.60 7.71 -19.85
N ASN A 68 -5.15 8.94 -20.13
CA ASN A 68 -6.05 10.06 -20.42
C ASN A 68 -6.98 9.77 -21.60
N ALA A 69 -6.46 9.17 -22.68
CA ALA A 69 -7.25 8.81 -23.86
C ALA A 69 -8.29 7.73 -23.53
N ALA A 70 -7.90 6.68 -22.81
CA ALA A 70 -8.80 5.61 -22.39
C ALA A 70 -9.93 6.12 -21.51
N LEU A 71 -9.62 7.00 -20.54
CA LEU A 71 -10.64 7.62 -19.70
C LEU A 71 -11.63 8.46 -20.51
N LYS A 72 -11.15 9.31 -21.42
CA LYS A 72 -12.01 10.15 -22.27
C LYS A 72 -12.93 9.31 -23.14
N GLN A 73 -12.39 8.25 -23.76
CA GLN A 73 -13.19 7.33 -24.56
C GLN A 73 -14.29 6.67 -23.71
N GLN A 74 -13.94 6.17 -22.52
CA GLN A 74 -14.91 5.48 -21.66
C GLN A 74 -16.01 6.42 -21.15
N VAL A 75 -15.70 7.69 -20.88
CA VAL A 75 -16.71 8.70 -20.49
C VAL A 75 -17.73 8.90 -21.60
N ASP A 76 -17.31 8.89 -22.87
CA ASP A 76 -18.20 9.05 -24.01
C ASP A 76 -19.08 7.80 -24.28
N GLU A 77 -18.67 6.63 -23.77
CA GLU A 77 -19.40 5.36 -23.98
C GLU A 77 -20.34 5.04 -22.81
N LEU A 78 -19.83 5.03 -21.58
CA LEU A 78 -20.59 4.66 -20.38
C LEU A 78 -19.82 5.11 -19.11
N GLU A 79 -20.36 6.06 -18.38
CA GLU A 79 -19.78 6.59 -17.14
C GLU A 79 -20.09 5.73 -15.90
N HIS A 80 -21.32 5.17 -15.85
CA HIS A 80 -21.77 4.32 -14.74
C HIS A 80 -23.00 3.50 -15.13
N VAL A 81 -23.12 2.32 -14.53
CA VAL A 81 -24.34 1.50 -14.51
C VAL A 81 -24.38 0.72 -13.20
N ILE A 82 -25.56 0.49 -12.63
CA ILE A 82 -25.72 -0.40 -11.46
C ILE A 82 -25.12 -1.78 -11.78
N PHE A 83 -24.25 -2.28 -10.89
CA PHE A 83 -23.53 -3.55 -11.10
C PHE A 83 -24.28 -4.79 -10.56
N THR A 84 -25.51 -4.60 -10.09
CA THR A 84 -26.41 -5.71 -9.70
C THR A 84 -27.31 -6.06 -10.89
N ASN A 85 -27.23 -7.27 -11.41
CA ASN A 85 -27.89 -7.77 -12.62
C ASN A 85 -27.49 -7.11 -13.95
N PHE A 86 -26.59 -6.11 -13.91
CA PHE A 86 -25.96 -5.53 -15.07
C PHE A 86 -24.46 -5.73 -15.00
N THR A 87 -23.80 -5.72 -16.14
CA THR A 87 -22.35 -5.77 -16.28
C THR A 87 -21.93 -4.99 -17.52
N HIS A 88 -20.64 -4.83 -17.73
CA HIS A 88 -20.11 -4.13 -18.90
C HIS A 88 -18.76 -4.71 -19.33
N LYS A 89 -18.41 -4.50 -20.61
CA LYS A 89 -17.20 -5.07 -21.20
C LYS A 89 -15.91 -4.77 -20.40
N PRO A 90 -15.61 -3.51 -20.01
CA PRO A 90 -14.38 -3.23 -19.27
C PRO A 90 -14.20 -4.05 -17.98
N ALA A 91 -15.27 -4.29 -17.21
CA ALA A 91 -15.15 -5.11 -15.99
C ALA A 91 -14.88 -6.60 -16.31
N ILE A 92 -15.54 -7.15 -17.32
CA ILE A 92 -15.35 -8.54 -17.75
C ILE A 92 -13.92 -8.74 -18.28
N GLU A 93 -13.44 -7.82 -19.12
CA GLU A 93 -12.10 -7.87 -19.68
C GLU A 93 -11.03 -7.72 -18.61
N LEU A 94 -11.23 -6.79 -17.65
CA LEU A 94 -10.32 -6.61 -16.53
C LEU A 94 -10.21 -7.88 -15.67
N ALA A 95 -11.33 -8.48 -15.32
CA ALA A 95 -11.35 -9.72 -14.54
C ALA A 95 -10.62 -10.86 -15.29
N ARG A 96 -10.86 -10.98 -16.60
CA ARG A 96 -10.19 -11.97 -17.45
C ARG A 96 -8.67 -11.75 -17.51
N GLU A 97 -8.22 -10.53 -17.81
CA GLU A 97 -6.79 -10.20 -17.90
C GLU A 97 -6.08 -10.40 -16.55
N LEU A 98 -6.72 -10.00 -15.45
CA LEU A 98 -6.16 -10.20 -14.12
C LEU A 98 -6.10 -11.68 -13.72
N SER A 99 -7.10 -12.49 -14.09
CA SER A 99 -7.12 -13.92 -13.74
C SER A 99 -5.92 -14.70 -14.30
N GLU A 100 -5.33 -14.23 -15.40
CA GLU A 100 -4.12 -14.79 -16.00
C GLU A 100 -2.83 -14.37 -15.29
N LEU A 101 -2.88 -13.30 -14.49
CA LEU A 101 -1.72 -12.66 -13.86
C LEU A 101 -1.65 -12.89 -12.35
N LEU A 102 -2.77 -13.25 -11.74
CA LEU A 102 -2.90 -13.45 -10.30
C LEU A 102 -2.24 -14.76 -9.83
N PRO A 103 -1.87 -14.86 -8.55
CA PRO A 103 -1.56 -16.15 -7.93
C PRO A 103 -2.68 -17.18 -8.17
N ALA A 104 -2.26 -18.45 -8.33
CA ALA A 104 -3.18 -19.52 -8.71
C ALA A 104 -4.39 -19.64 -7.78
N GLY A 105 -5.56 -19.88 -8.36
CA GLY A 105 -6.82 -20.13 -7.65
C GLY A 105 -7.69 -18.90 -7.41
N LEU A 106 -7.21 -17.69 -7.65
CA LEU A 106 -7.99 -16.46 -7.52
C LEU A 106 -8.77 -16.17 -8.82
N THR A 107 -10.08 -16.42 -8.80
CA THR A 107 -10.94 -16.46 -9.99
C THR A 107 -12.20 -15.62 -9.88
N LYS A 108 -12.59 -15.16 -8.69
CA LYS A 108 -13.82 -14.41 -8.43
C LYS A 108 -13.51 -13.00 -7.94
N PHE A 109 -14.12 -12.01 -8.57
CA PHE A 109 -13.84 -10.59 -8.41
C PHE A 109 -15.03 -9.85 -7.83
N THR A 110 -14.81 -9.08 -6.77
CA THR A 110 -15.76 -8.06 -6.29
C THR A 110 -15.10 -6.69 -6.38
N PHE A 111 -15.87 -5.68 -6.77
CA PHE A 111 -15.40 -4.33 -7.04
C PHE A 111 -15.81 -3.39 -5.92
N HIS A 112 -14.90 -2.49 -5.51
CA HIS A 112 -15.13 -1.50 -4.46
C HIS A 112 -14.46 -0.17 -4.82
N ASP A 113 -14.66 0.87 -3.97
CA ASP A 113 -14.27 2.24 -4.28
C ASP A 113 -12.82 2.58 -3.89
N ASN A 114 -12.31 1.98 -2.81
CA ASN A 114 -10.97 2.26 -2.27
C ASN A 114 -10.43 1.06 -1.49
N GLY A 115 -9.15 1.14 -1.09
CA GLY A 115 -8.48 0.03 -0.40
C GLY A 115 -9.16 -0.42 0.89
N SER A 116 -9.58 0.53 1.74
CA SER A 116 -10.28 0.18 2.99
C SER A 116 -11.58 -0.57 2.73
N SER A 117 -12.33 -0.19 1.69
CA SER A 117 -13.56 -0.88 1.28
C SER A 117 -13.30 -2.30 0.79
N ALA A 118 -12.18 -2.54 0.08
CA ALA A 118 -11.79 -3.89 -0.30
C ALA A 118 -11.46 -4.75 0.93
N VAL A 119 -10.76 -4.19 1.91
CA VAL A 119 -10.48 -4.87 3.17
C VAL A 119 -11.76 -5.17 3.94
N GLU A 120 -12.68 -4.21 4.09
CA GLU A 120 -13.99 -4.44 4.71
C GLU A 120 -14.75 -5.60 4.05
N ALA A 121 -14.75 -5.65 2.71
CA ALA A 121 -15.38 -6.74 1.97
C ALA A 121 -14.68 -8.06 2.25
N ALA A 122 -13.34 -8.11 2.26
CA ALA A 122 -12.56 -9.30 2.54
C ALA A 122 -12.83 -9.85 3.96
N LEU A 123 -12.88 -8.97 4.97
CA LEU A 123 -13.20 -9.37 6.34
C LEU A 123 -14.61 -9.95 6.46
N LYS A 124 -15.60 -9.28 5.87
CA LYS A 124 -16.99 -9.75 5.86
C LYS A 124 -17.14 -11.07 5.09
N MET A 125 -16.46 -11.19 3.94
CA MET A 125 -16.47 -12.40 3.12
C MET A 125 -15.86 -13.57 3.89
N ALA A 126 -14.71 -13.38 4.51
CA ALA A 126 -14.04 -14.41 5.30
C ALA A 126 -14.90 -14.84 6.51
N PHE A 127 -15.51 -13.89 7.21
CA PHE A 127 -16.39 -14.17 8.35
C PHE A 127 -17.61 -14.99 7.93
N GLN A 128 -18.31 -14.52 6.88
CA GLN A 128 -19.50 -15.19 6.37
C GLN A 128 -19.18 -16.58 5.80
N TYR A 129 -18.02 -16.76 5.14
CA TYR A 129 -17.51 -18.05 4.70
C TYR A 129 -17.40 -19.03 5.87
N GLN A 130 -16.72 -18.66 6.96
CA GLN A 130 -16.56 -19.54 8.12
C GLN A 130 -17.92 -19.90 8.74
N TYR A 131 -18.81 -18.94 8.87
CA TYR A 131 -20.16 -19.16 9.40
C TYR A 131 -20.95 -20.15 8.52
N GLN A 132 -20.94 -19.97 7.19
CA GLN A 132 -21.70 -20.81 6.24
C GLN A 132 -21.10 -22.21 6.06
N THR A 133 -19.82 -22.38 6.37
CA THR A 133 -19.14 -23.67 6.32
C THR A 133 -19.14 -24.43 7.67
N GLY A 134 -19.93 -23.95 8.65
CA GLY A 134 -20.17 -24.65 9.92
C GLY A 134 -19.21 -24.32 11.04
N HIS A 135 -18.54 -23.15 10.97
CA HIS A 135 -17.59 -22.65 11.98
C HIS A 135 -18.04 -21.32 12.61
N PRO A 136 -19.24 -21.22 13.23
CA PRO A 136 -19.76 -19.99 13.81
C PRO A 136 -18.95 -19.53 15.05
N GLU A 137 -18.14 -20.40 15.63
CA GLU A 137 -17.22 -20.07 16.74
C GLU A 137 -16.04 -19.20 16.31
N ARG A 138 -15.74 -19.12 15.00
CA ARG A 138 -14.69 -18.29 14.46
C ARG A 138 -15.16 -16.85 14.31
N THR A 139 -14.65 -15.97 15.18
CA THR A 139 -15.13 -14.55 15.24
C THR A 139 -14.02 -13.54 15.29
N ARG A 140 -12.74 -13.96 15.32
CA ARG A 140 -11.58 -13.08 15.47
C ARG A 140 -10.64 -13.17 14.26
N PHE A 141 -9.91 -12.12 14.01
CA PHE A 141 -8.85 -12.07 12.99
C PHE A 141 -7.49 -12.12 13.64
N MET A 142 -6.50 -12.63 12.90
CA MET A 142 -5.08 -12.52 13.23
C MET A 142 -4.41 -11.50 12.32
N CYS A 143 -3.50 -10.70 12.87
CA CYS A 143 -2.88 -9.56 12.19
C CYS A 143 -1.39 -9.49 12.52
N LEU A 144 -0.58 -9.01 11.58
CA LEU A 144 0.82 -8.69 11.82
C LEU A 144 0.97 -7.48 12.75
N PRO A 145 2.07 -7.37 13.51
CA PRO A 145 2.36 -6.17 14.27
C PRO A 145 2.62 -4.99 13.33
N GLU A 146 2.26 -3.79 13.76
CA GLU A 146 2.44 -2.55 12.97
C GLU A 146 1.82 -2.59 11.57
N SER A 147 0.76 -3.41 11.37
CA SER A 147 0.05 -3.49 10.10
C SER A 147 -0.90 -2.30 9.90
N TYR A 148 -1.09 -1.95 8.62
CA TYR A 148 -2.03 -0.92 8.20
C TYR A 148 -2.85 -1.41 7.00
N HIS A 149 -4.16 -1.46 7.16
CA HIS A 149 -5.10 -1.96 6.15
C HIS A 149 -6.17 -0.94 5.75
N GLY A 150 -6.10 0.28 6.29
CA GLY A 150 -7.06 1.35 6.06
C GLY A 150 -7.64 1.91 7.34
N GLU A 151 -8.55 2.89 7.21
CA GLU A 151 -9.05 3.71 8.33
C GLU A 151 -10.57 3.58 8.53
N THR A 152 -11.28 2.72 7.81
CA THR A 152 -12.62 2.29 8.18
C THR A 152 -12.56 1.42 9.44
N ILE A 153 -13.63 1.31 10.21
CA ILE A 153 -13.61 0.65 11.52
C ILE A 153 -13.14 -0.82 11.42
N GLY A 154 -13.59 -1.59 10.42
CA GLY A 154 -13.12 -2.97 10.23
C GLY A 154 -11.66 -3.03 9.81
N ALA A 155 -11.26 -2.25 8.80
CA ALA A 155 -9.87 -2.20 8.35
C ALA A 155 -8.92 -1.70 9.45
N LEU A 156 -9.33 -0.69 10.23
CA LEU A 156 -8.58 -0.17 11.38
C LEU A 156 -8.49 -1.22 12.50
N SER A 157 -9.51 -2.04 12.69
CA SER A 157 -9.54 -3.11 13.70
C SER A 157 -8.53 -4.22 13.45
N VAL A 158 -8.17 -4.48 12.20
CA VAL A 158 -7.13 -5.44 11.82
C VAL A 158 -5.76 -4.78 11.59
N GLY A 159 -5.69 -3.47 11.67
CA GLY A 159 -4.45 -2.71 11.82
C GLY A 159 -3.95 -2.75 13.26
N SER A 160 -2.68 -2.37 13.49
CA SER A 160 -2.09 -2.37 14.83
C SER A 160 -1.21 -1.14 15.11
N MET A 161 -1.27 -0.14 14.26
CA MET A 161 -0.53 1.10 14.45
C MET A 161 -1.27 2.05 15.38
N ASP A 162 -0.74 2.27 16.59
CA ASP A 162 -1.31 3.19 17.58
C ASP A 162 -1.55 4.61 17.05
N LEU A 163 -0.74 5.07 16.11
CA LEU A 163 -0.90 6.39 15.49
C LEU A 163 -2.31 6.60 14.94
N TYR A 164 -2.92 5.57 14.36
CA TYR A 164 -4.26 5.63 13.77
C TYR A 164 -5.34 5.08 14.70
N ALA A 165 -5.02 4.08 15.52
CA ALA A 165 -6.00 3.26 16.24
C ALA A 165 -6.27 3.73 17.69
N LYS A 166 -5.30 4.34 18.37
CA LYS A 166 -5.32 4.57 19.82
C LYS A 166 -6.60 5.21 20.36
N ILE A 167 -7.08 6.28 19.72
CA ILE A 167 -8.29 7.00 20.16
C ILE A 167 -9.55 6.18 19.89
N PHE A 168 -9.52 5.34 18.87
CA PHE A 168 -10.66 4.55 18.40
C PHE A 168 -10.74 3.15 19.02
N HIS A 169 -9.80 2.73 19.86
CA HIS A 169 -9.80 1.40 20.50
C HIS A 169 -11.18 0.96 21.04
N PRO A 170 -12.00 1.83 21.68
CA PRO A 170 -13.32 1.42 22.14
C PRO A 170 -14.31 1.01 21.03
N MET A 171 -14.05 1.38 19.78
CA MET A 171 -14.89 1.07 18.62
C MET A 171 -14.37 -0.14 17.82
N LEU A 172 -13.16 -0.63 18.13
CA LEU A 172 -12.48 -1.65 17.33
C LEU A 172 -12.82 -3.06 17.79
N MET A 173 -12.77 -4.01 16.85
CA MET A 173 -12.89 -5.44 17.13
C MET A 173 -11.69 -5.93 17.95
N ASN A 174 -11.95 -6.89 18.86
CA ASN A 174 -10.89 -7.51 19.65
C ASN A 174 -10.19 -8.62 18.85
N ASN A 175 -9.17 -8.25 18.08
CA ASN A 175 -8.39 -9.15 17.23
C ASN A 175 -7.08 -9.60 17.90
N ILE A 176 -6.38 -10.53 17.24
CA ILE A 176 -5.15 -11.15 17.73
C ILE A 176 -3.98 -10.56 16.94
N HIS A 177 -3.07 -9.84 17.61
CA HIS A 177 -1.91 -9.25 16.97
C HIS A 177 -0.65 -10.05 17.33
N PHE A 178 0.13 -10.45 16.33
CA PHE A 178 1.45 -11.06 16.52
C PHE A 178 2.45 -10.03 17.04
N LYS A 179 3.61 -10.49 17.47
CA LYS A 179 4.72 -9.67 17.95
C LYS A 179 5.96 -9.86 17.09
N GLY A 180 6.90 -8.96 17.20
CA GLY A 180 8.29 -9.19 16.86
C GLY A 180 8.74 -9.06 15.41
N LEU A 181 7.92 -8.63 14.47
CA LEU A 181 8.31 -8.50 13.07
C LEU A 181 9.01 -7.14 12.78
N ASP A 182 10.22 -6.94 13.30
CA ASP A 182 11.08 -5.80 12.98
C ASP A 182 12.49 -6.28 12.63
N CYS A 183 12.82 -6.29 11.33
CA CYS A 183 14.11 -6.79 10.85
C CYS A 183 15.26 -5.81 11.11
N TYR A 184 15.02 -4.51 11.22
CA TYR A 184 16.05 -3.55 11.59
C TYR A 184 16.36 -3.59 13.09
N ARG A 185 15.34 -3.55 13.94
CA ARG A 185 15.47 -3.69 15.40
C ARG A 185 15.03 -5.08 15.85
N CYS A 186 15.66 -6.11 15.23
CA CYS A 186 15.29 -7.50 15.47
C CYS A 186 15.37 -7.85 16.97
N PRO A 187 14.25 -8.29 17.59
CA PRO A 187 14.24 -8.64 19.02
C PRO A 187 15.09 -9.87 19.33
N TYR A 188 15.46 -10.65 18.32
CA TYR A 188 16.34 -11.83 18.44
C TYR A 188 17.81 -11.51 18.12
N GLY A 189 18.17 -10.24 17.91
CA GLY A 189 19.54 -9.81 17.60
C GLY A 189 20.08 -10.31 16.26
N LYS A 190 19.21 -10.72 15.32
CA LYS A 190 19.60 -11.24 14.01
C LYS A 190 19.65 -10.12 12.96
N THR A 191 20.39 -10.41 11.87
CA THR A 191 20.34 -9.62 10.63
C THR A 191 19.54 -10.39 9.57
N ARG A 192 19.24 -9.76 8.42
CA ARG A 192 18.53 -10.45 7.33
C ARG A 192 19.29 -11.65 6.81
N GLU A 193 20.63 -11.60 6.83
CA GLU A 193 21.52 -12.68 6.35
C GLU A 193 21.61 -13.85 7.34
N THR A 194 21.45 -13.60 8.64
CA THR A 194 21.58 -14.61 9.69
C THR A 194 20.25 -15.07 10.27
N CYS A 195 19.14 -14.51 9.75
CA CYS A 195 17.80 -14.74 10.27
C CYS A 195 17.24 -16.10 9.82
N GLY A 196 16.86 -16.94 10.77
CA GLY A 196 16.06 -18.16 10.57
C GLY A 196 14.56 -17.93 10.74
N VAL A 197 14.11 -16.67 10.78
CA VAL A 197 12.72 -16.27 11.03
C VAL A 197 12.25 -16.69 12.42
N GLU A 198 13.10 -16.54 13.44
CA GLU A 198 12.82 -16.92 14.84
C GLU A 198 11.59 -16.20 15.39
N CYS A 199 11.32 -14.97 14.93
CA CYS A 199 10.13 -14.21 15.31
C CYS A 199 8.81 -14.87 14.91
N PHE A 200 8.83 -15.94 14.10
CA PHE A 200 7.66 -16.72 13.73
C PHE A 200 7.08 -17.54 14.88
N GLU A 201 7.86 -17.83 15.92
CA GLU A 201 7.41 -18.55 17.12
C GLU A 201 6.19 -17.91 17.79
N ASP A 202 6.06 -16.58 17.73
CA ASP A 202 4.90 -15.88 18.28
C ASP A 202 3.63 -16.16 17.46
N ALA A 203 3.75 -16.23 16.13
CA ALA A 203 2.63 -16.64 15.27
C ALA A 203 2.21 -18.08 15.53
N GLU A 204 3.17 -19.04 15.67
CA GLU A 204 2.89 -20.43 16.01
C GLU A 204 2.15 -20.54 17.35
N ALA A 205 2.59 -19.81 18.37
CA ALA A 205 1.94 -19.75 19.68
C ALA A 205 0.52 -19.19 19.60
N ALA A 206 0.32 -18.13 18.79
CA ALA A 206 -1.00 -17.53 18.59
C ALA A 206 -1.95 -18.50 17.88
N PHE A 207 -1.52 -19.19 16.82
CA PHE A 207 -2.32 -20.20 16.13
C PHE A 207 -2.67 -21.39 17.03
N LYS A 208 -1.73 -21.89 17.81
CA LYS A 208 -1.97 -22.95 18.80
C LYS A 208 -3.04 -22.55 19.82
N LYS A 209 -3.03 -21.29 20.25
CA LYS A 209 -3.97 -20.81 21.28
C LYS A 209 -5.34 -20.42 20.71
N TYR A 210 -5.36 -19.77 19.57
CA TYR A 210 -6.54 -19.06 19.06
C TYR A 210 -7.01 -19.54 17.68
N GLY A 211 -6.31 -20.46 17.02
CA GLY A 211 -6.59 -20.87 15.64
C GLY A 211 -8.02 -21.41 15.44
N LYS A 212 -8.63 -22.02 16.48
CA LYS A 212 -10.01 -22.53 16.42
C LYS A 212 -11.08 -21.44 16.45
N GLU A 213 -10.77 -20.26 16.96
CA GLU A 213 -11.68 -19.10 17.00
C GLU A 213 -11.34 -18.03 15.92
N THR A 214 -10.35 -18.32 15.07
CA THR A 214 -9.85 -17.37 14.07
C THR A 214 -10.55 -17.59 12.72
N VAL A 215 -11.06 -16.49 12.17
CA VAL A 215 -11.68 -16.40 10.85
C VAL A 215 -10.64 -16.45 9.75
N ALA A 216 -9.71 -15.50 9.81
CA ALA A 216 -8.66 -15.28 8.83
C ALA A 216 -7.44 -14.59 9.47
N CYS A 217 -6.29 -14.73 8.80
CA CYS A 217 -5.11 -13.93 9.04
C CYS A 217 -4.94 -12.94 7.89
N ILE A 218 -4.82 -11.64 8.18
CA ILE A 218 -4.57 -10.61 7.17
C ILE A 218 -3.13 -10.12 7.24
N VAL A 219 -2.51 -9.90 6.08
CA VAL A 219 -1.11 -9.50 5.95
C VAL A 219 -0.92 -8.47 4.84
N GLU A 220 0.00 -7.53 5.06
CA GLU A 220 0.70 -6.81 3.98
C GLU A 220 1.86 -7.71 3.54
N PRO A 221 1.90 -8.22 2.29
CA PRO A 221 2.87 -9.23 1.89
C PRO A 221 4.27 -8.64 1.71
N ILE A 222 5.27 -9.22 2.41
CA ILE A 222 6.71 -8.88 2.30
C ILE A 222 7.05 -7.46 2.78
N LEU A 223 6.17 -6.48 2.57
CA LEU A 223 6.40 -5.06 2.84
C LEU A 223 5.26 -4.46 3.65
N GLN A 224 5.52 -4.05 4.88
CA GLN A 224 4.61 -3.22 5.66
C GLN A 224 4.88 -1.75 5.34
N GLY A 225 4.00 -1.16 4.54
CA GLY A 225 4.20 0.18 3.98
C GLY A 225 4.19 1.26 5.05
N ALA A 226 3.07 1.47 5.72
CA ALA A 226 2.86 2.53 6.69
C ALA A 226 3.73 2.40 7.95
N ALA A 227 4.18 1.20 8.28
CA ALA A 227 5.14 0.95 9.38
C ALA A 227 6.58 1.43 9.07
N GLY A 228 6.77 2.18 8.00
CA GLY A 228 8.09 2.68 7.59
C GLY A 228 8.77 1.82 6.53
N MET A 229 8.03 1.26 5.60
CA MET A 229 8.54 0.38 4.54
C MET A 229 9.37 -0.77 5.16
N ARG A 230 8.81 -1.46 6.15
CA ARG A 230 9.45 -2.63 6.78
C ARG A 230 9.39 -3.81 5.84
N ILE A 231 10.55 -4.40 5.55
CA ILE A 231 10.66 -5.56 4.66
C ILE A 231 10.99 -6.77 5.53
N TYR A 232 10.22 -7.84 5.37
CA TYR A 232 10.41 -9.08 6.11
C TYR A 232 10.66 -10.27 5.17
N PRO A 233 11.30 -11.37 5.66
CA PRO A 233 11.64 -12.51 4.82
C PRO A 233 10.41 -13.22 4.26
N ALA A 234 10.47 -13.61 2.99
CA ALA A 234 9.43 -14.39 2.32
C ALA A 234 9.11 -15.73 3.03
N GLU A 235 10.09 -16.28 3.74
CA GLU A 235 9.92 -17.50 4.54
C GLU A 235 8.88 -17.34 5.65
N TYR A 236 8.76 -16.14 6.25
CA TYR A 236 7.70 -15.85 7.22
C TYR A 236 6.31 -16.09 6.60
N LEU A 237 6.10 -15.60 5.40
CA LEU A 237 4.82 -15.71 4.69
C LEU A 237 4.56 -17.17 4.24
N ARG A 238 5.60 -17.90 3.82
CA ARG A 238 5.48 -19.34 3.53
C ARG A 238 5.04 -20.16 4.74
N LYS A 239 5.66 -19.90 5.89
CA LYS A 239 5.28 -20.55 7.15
C LYS A 239 3.86 -20.17 7.57
N LEU A 240 3.49 -18.89 7.40
CA LEU A 240 2.16 -18.41 7.76
C LEU A 240 1.06 -19.08 6.91
N ARG A 241 1.28 -19.25 5.59
CA ARG A 241 0.35 -19.97 4.72
C ARG A 241 0.12 -21.41 5.23
N LYS A 242 1.19 -22.11 5.62
CA LYS A 242 1.08 -23.47 6.16
C LYS A 242 0.25 -23.53 7.44
N LEU A 243 0.46 -22.60 8.37
CA LEU A 243 -0.35 -22.52 9.58
C LEU A 243 -1.82 -22.22 9.25
N CYS A 244 -2.09 -21.29 8.34
CA CYS A 244 -3.46 -21.03 7.89
C CYS A 244 -4.13 -22.28 7.36
N ASP A 245 -3.44 -23.07 6.53
CA ASP A 245 -3.94 -24.32 5.98
C ASP A 245 -4.18 -25.38 7.08
N GLU A 246 -3.24 -25.54 8.00
CA GLU A 246 -3.32 -26.50 9.10
C GLU A 246 -4.53 -26.24 10.02
N TYR A 247 -4.79 -24.96 10.32
CA TYR A 247 -5.87 -24.57 11.23
C TYR A 247 -7.19 -24.24 10.54
N GLY A 248 -7.27 -24.29 9.19
CA GLY A 248 -8.45 -23.90 8.42
C GLY A 248 -8.80 -22.42 8.55
N VAL A 249 -7.78 -21.59 8.76
CA VAL A 249 -7.85 -20.12 8.80
C VAL A 249 -7.59 -19.57 7.40
N LEU A 250 -8.43 -18.65 6.92
CA LEU A 250 -8.21 -18.03 5.60
C LEU A 250 -7.01 -17.07 5.65
N LEU A 251 -6.25 -16.98 4.56
CA LEU A 251 -5.21 -15.95 4.38
C LEU A 251 -5.75 -14.83 3.50
N ILE A 252 -5.83 -13.62 4.05
CA ILE A 252 -6.14 -12.39 3.33
C ILE A 252 -4.84 -11.66 3.02
N ASP A 253 -4.60 -11.39 1.76
CA ASP A 253 -3.41 -10.74 1.22
C ASP A 253 -3.74 -9.30 0.82
N ASP A 254 -3.13 -8.33 1.47
CA ASP A 254 -3.34 -6.91 1.21
C ASP A 254 -2.23 -6.36 0.29
N GLU A 255 -2.49 -6.42 -1.01
CA GLU A 255 -1.61 -5.91 -2.08
C GLU A 255 -1.87 -4.43 -2.43
N ILE A 256 -2.65 -3.71 -1.63
CA ILE A 256 -3.05 -2.32 -1.92
C ILE A 256 -1.84 -1.40 -2.09
N ALA A 257 -0.82 -1.57 -1.25
CA ALA A 257 0.41 -0.77 -1.30
C ALA A 257 1.55 -1.44 -2.08
N ALA A 258 1.66 -2.77 -2.02
CA ALA A 258 2.79 -3.55 -2.53
C ALA A 258 2.60 -4.06 -3.95
N GLY A 259 1.35 -4.17 -4.40
CA GLY A 259 0.99 -4.72 -5.71
C GLY A 259 1.37 -3.83 -6.91
N PHE A 260 1.06 -4.33 -8.08
CA PHE A 260 1.29 -3.68 -9.37
C PHE A 260 2.75 -3.30 -9.63
N GLY A 261 3.67 -4.21 -9.27
CA GLY A 261 5.08 -4.09 -9.67
C GLY A 261 5.98 -3.35 -8.68
N ARG A 262 5.47 -2.76 -7.62
CA ARG A 262 6.24 -1.96 -6.65
C ARG A 262 7.46 -2.71 -6.10
N THR A 263 7.29 -4.00 -5.81
CA THR A 263 8.32 -4.86 -5.21
C THR A 263 9.19 -5.61 -6.24
N GLY A 264 8.96 -5.36 -7.55
CA GLY A 264 9.67 -6.07 -8.63
C GLY A 264 8.98 -7.36 -9.09
N LYS A 265 7.89 -7.75 -8.44
CA LYS A 265 6.90 -8.74 -8.87
C LYS A 265 5.57 -8.04 -9.11
N LEU A 266 4.65 -8.63 -9.89
CA LEU A 266 3.34 -7.99 -10.10
C LEU A 266 2.57 -7.90 -8.79
N PHE A 267 2.56 -8.97 -8.00
CA PHE A 267 2.05 -9.02 -6.64
C PHE A 267 3.17 -9.43 -5.67
N ALA A 268 3.24 -8.80 -4.50
CA ALA A 268 4.34 -9.03 -3.57
C ALA A 268 4.32 -10.43 -2.96
N ILE A 269 3.16 -11.06 -2.82
CA ILE A 269 3.02 -12.43 -2.33
C ILE A 269 3.78 -13.45 -3.20
N GLU A 270 4.01 -13.14 -4.49
CA GLU A 270 4.78 -13.98 -5.41
C GLU A 270 6.24 -14.20 -4.93
N HIS A 271 6.81 -13.31 -4.12
CA HIS A 271 8.13 -13.51 -3.54
C HIS A 271 8.16 -14.73 -2.59
N ALA A 272 7.03 -15.06 -2.00
CA ALA A 272 6.89 -16.25 -1.15
C ALA A 272 6.50 -17.51 -1.95
N GLY A 273 6.01 -17.36 -3.16
CA GLY A 273 5.53 -18.48 -3.99
C GLY A 273 4.32 -19.18 -3.39
N VAL A 274 3.45 -18.44 -2.70
CA VAL A 274 2.20 -18.94 -2.10
C VAL A 274 1.00 -18.19 -2.66
N SER A 275 -0.19 -18.77 -2.53
CA SER A 275 -1.46 -18.13 -2.93
C SER A 275 -2.31 -17.85 -1.68
N PRO A 276 -2.98 -16.68 -1.61
CA PRO A 276 -3.94 -16.40 -0.55
C PRO A 276 -5.31 -17.00 -0.88
N ASP A 277 -6.22 -17.02 0.10
CA ASP A 277 -7.62 -17.31 -0.12
C ASP A 277 -8.39 -16.08 -0.64
N ILE A 278 -7.98 -14.88 -0.19
CA ILE A 278 -8.55 -13.59 -0.59
C ILE A 278 -7.40 -12.60 -0.81
N LEU A 279 -7.45 -11.81 -1.90
CA LEU A 279 -6.50 -10.77 -2.22
C LEU A 279 -7.22 -9.43 -2.38
N CYS A 280 -6.71 -8.40 -1.72
CA CYS A 280 -7.19 -7.02 -1.84
C CYS A 280 -6.21 -6.18 -2.64
N THR A 281 -6.70 -5.39 -3.61
CA THR A 281 -5.85 -4.47 -4.37
C THR A 281 -6.54 -3.15 -4.69
N SER A 282 -5.75 -2.07 -4.84
CA SER A 282 -6.19 -0.71 -5.15
C SER A 282 -5.00 0.11 -5.70
N LYS A 283 -4.92 1.40 -5.41
CA LYS A 283 -3.80 2.31 -5.74
C LYS A 283 -3.22 2.12 -7.14
N GLY A 284 -2.21 1.25 -7.28
CA GLY A 284 -1.55 0.94 -8.56
C GLY A 284 -2.50 0.39 -9.63
N LEU A 285 -3.59 -0.25 -9.24
CA LEU A 285 -4.62 -0.79 -10.13
C LEU A 285 -5.08 0.24 -11.17
N THR A 286 -5.30 1.48 -10.76
CA THR A 286 -5.74 2.58 -11.64
C THR A 286 -4.65 3.64 -11.84
N ALA A 287 -3.40 3.36 -11.45
CA ALA A 287 -2.28 4.30 -11.50
C ALA A 287 -2.60 5.68 -10.87
N GLY A 288 -3.49 5.72 -9.88
CA GLY A 288 -3.87 6.96 -9.18
C GLY A 288 -4.91 7.83 -9.90
N TYR A 289 -5.47 7.39 -11.02
CA TYR A 289 -6.44 8.18 -11.80
C TYR A 289 -7.86 8.13 -11.23
N MET A 290 -8.30 6.96 -10.78
CA MET A 290 -9.65 6.76 -10.26
C MET A 290 -9.63 5.97 -8.95
N PRO A 291 -10.49 6.33 -7.98
CA PRO A 291 -10.73 5.49 -6.82
C PRO A 291 -11.40 4.19 -7.29
N MET A 292 -10.73 3.07 -7.09
CA MET A 292 -11.22 1.72 -7.35
C MET A 292 -10.37 0.72 -6.58
N SER A 293 -11.00 -0.36 -6.15
CA SER A 293 -10.33 -1.51 -5.55
C SER A 293 -11.05 -2.81 -5.89
N LEU A 294 -10.35 -3.91 -5.70
CA LEU A 294 -10.88 -5.26 -5.89
C LEU A 294 -10.63 -6.09 -4.64
N THR A 295 -11.60 -6.93 -4.31
CA THR A 295 -11.41 -8.10 -3.46
C THR A 295 -11.59 -9.32 -4.34
N ILE A 296 -10.55 -10.16 -4.42
CA ILE A 296 -10.48 -11.28 -5.35
C ILE A 296 -10.35 -12.55 -4.50
N THR A 297 -11.11 -13.58 -4.83
CA THR A 297 -11.14 -14.81 -4.03
C THR A 297 -11.15 -16.08 -4.89
N THR A 298 -11.05 -17.21 -4.22
CA THR A 298 -11.03 -18.54 -4.84
C THR A 298 -12.44 -19.08 -5.07
N ASP A 299 -12.57 -20.07 -5.97
CA ASP A 299 -13.82 -20.82 -6.15
C ASP A 299 -14.25 -21.48 -4.83
N LYS A 300 -13.31 -22.00 -4.03
CA LYS A 300 -13.59 -22.57 -2.70
C LYS A 300 -14.37 -21.59 -1.80
N VAL A 301 -13.97 -20.34 -1.77
CA VAL A 301 -14.67 -19.33 -0.96
C VAL A 301 -16.01 -18.97 -1.62
N TYR A 302 -16.02 -18.75 -2.94
CA TYR A 302 -17.23 -18.41 -3.69
C TYR A 302 -18.33 -19.45 -3.56
N ASP A 303 -18.01 -20.74 -3.63
CA ASP A 303 -18.97 -21.86 -3.58
C ASP A 303 -19.75 -21.91 -2.25
N ALA A 304 -19.20 -21.36 -1.17
CA ALA A 304 -19.92 -21.25 0.10
C ALA A 304 -21.11 -20.27 0.03
N PHE A 305 -21.11 -19.36 -0.94
CA PHE A 305 -22.16 -18.36 -1.17
C PHE A 305 -23.10 -18.75 -2.31
N TYR A 306 -22.74 -19.76 -3.11
CA TYR A 306 -23.47 -20.18 -4.29
C TYR A 306 -24.54 -21.20 -3.91
N ASP A 307 -25.78 -20.75 -3.72
CA ASP A 307 -26.89 -21.59 -3.30
C ASP A 307 -28.23 -20.96 -3.74
N ASP A 308 -29.35 -21.69 -3.57
CA ASP A 308 -30.67 -21.20 -3.88
C ASP A 308 -31.08 -20.01 -3.03
N PHE A 309 -31.91 -19.11 -3.57
CA PHE A 309 -32.32 -17.84 -2.91
C PHE A 309 -32.84 -18.06 -1.48
N GLY A 310 -33.60 -19.13 -1.22
CA GLY A 310 -34.19 -19.43 0.11
C GLY A 310 -33.17 -19.77 1.20
N THR A 311 -31.91 -20.01 0.87
CA THR A 311 -30.84 -20.31 1.84
C THR A 311 -30.22 -19.06 2.47
N HIS A 312 -30.45 -17.88 1.88
CA HIS A 312 -29.92 -16.58 2.31
C HIS A 312 -28.39 -16.54 2.44
N LYS A 313 -27.67 -17.29 1.60
CA LYS A 313 -26.20 -17.33 1.61
C LYS A 313 -25.52 -16.23 0.79
N ALA A 314 -26.26 -15.41 0.07
CA ALA A 314 -25.70 -14.36 -0.78
C ALA A 314 -24.81 -13.40 0.01
N PHE A 315 -23.69 -12.96 -0.62
CA PHE A 315 -22.85 -11.89 -0.09
C PHE A 315 -23.50 -10.53 -0.34
N VAL A 316 -24.29 -10.06 0.62
CA VAL A 316 -25.02 -8.79 0.54
C VAL A 316 -24.10 -7.66 0.96
N HIS A 317 -23.20 -7.26 0.06
CA HIS A 317 -22.27 -6.16 0.24
C HIS A 317 -22.00 -5.48 -1.11
N SER A 318 -22.32 -4.20 -1.24
CA SER A 318 -22.08 -3.43 -2.45
C SER A 318 -21.96 -1.95 -2.13
N HIS A 319 -21.31 -1.22 -3.03
CA HIS A 319 -21.24 0.23 -3.03
C HIS A 319 -21.82 0.77 -4.34
N THR A 320 -22.34 2.00 -4.33
CA THR A 320 -22.99 2.60 -5.49
C THR A 320 -22.10 2.60 -6.74
N TYR A 321 -20.82 2.90 -6.59
CA TYR A 321 -19.86 3.00 -7.68
C TYR A 321 -19.07 1.72 -7.97
N ALA A 322 -19.45 0.59 -7.35
CA ALA A 322 -18.81 -0.70 -7.59
C ALA A 322 -18.78 -1.05 -9.07
N GLY A 323 -17.62 -1.50 -9.57
CA GLY A 323 -17.44 -1.86 -10.97
C GLY A 323 -17.49 -0.66 -11.93
N ASN A 324 -17.08 0.54 -11.48
CA ASN A 324 -17.12 1.74 -12.33
C ASN A 324 -16.40 1.51 -13.67
N PRO A 325 -17.07 1.73 -14.83
CA PRO A 325 -16.51 1.45 -16.14
C PRO A 325 -15.23 2.23 -16.45
N MET A 326 -15.12 3.49 -16.00
CA MET A 326 -13.95 4.33 -16.20
C MET A 326 -12.74 3.76 -15.45
N GLY A 327 -12.93 3.33 -14.19
CA GLY A 327 -11.89 2.67 -13.40
C GLY A 327 -11.41 1.37 -14.06
N CYS A 328 -12.32 0.56 -14.59
CA CYS A 328 -12.00 -0.69 -15.28
C CYS A 328 -11.21 -0.43 -16.59
N ALA A 329 -11.61 0.55 -17.40
CA ALA A 329 -10.92 0.92 -18.63
C ALA A 329 -9.49 1.45 -18.36
N ILE A 330 -9.34 2.24 -17.31
CA ILE A 330 -8.02 2.71 -16.84
C ILE A 330 -7.16 1.52 -16.41
N ALA A 331 -7.68 0.62 -15.58
CA ALA A 331 -6.93 -0.54 -15.08
C ALA A 331 -6.46 -1.45 -16.22
N LEU A 332 -7.30 -1.71 -17.22
CA LEU A 332 -6.90 -2.41 -18.45
C LEU A 332 -5.76 -1.71 -19.18
N THR A 333 -5.81 -0.38 -19.28
CA THR A 333 -4.76 0.40 -19.94
C THR A 333 -3.45 0.33 -19.13
N VAL A 334 -3.53 0.36 -17.81
CA VAL A 334 -2.36 0.19 -16.91
C VAL A 334 -1.71 -1.18 -17.16
N LEU A 335 -2.48 -2.26 -17.16
CA LEU A 335 -1.95 -3.62 -17.42
C LEU A 335 -1.30 -3.72 -18.81
N LYS A 336 -1.93 -3.14 -19.82
CA LYS A 336 -1.40 -3.09 -21.19
C LYS A 336 -0.05 -2.37 -21.25
N ILE A 337 0.08 -1.20 -20.63
CA ILE A 337 1.33 -0.43 -20.58
C ILE A 337 2.39 -1.20 -19.80
N MET A 338 2.05 -1.76 -18.64
CA MET A 338 3.00 -2.53 -17.83
C MET A 338 3.61 -3.70 -18.61
N LYS A 339 2.79 -4.44 -19.36
CA LYS A 339 3.21 -5.58 -20.18
C LYS A 339 4.05 -5.13 -21.38
N ARG A 340 3.54 -4.17 -22.17
CA ARG A 340 4.18 -3.68 -23.40
C ARG A 340 5.57 -3.07 -23.13
N ASP A 341 5.66 -2.26 -22.07
CA ASP A 341 6.85 -1.47 -21.77
C ASP A 341 7.83 -2.22 -20.82
N HIS A 342 7.55 -3.49 -20.53
CA HIS A 342 8.37 -4.34 -19.66
C HIS A 342 8.68 -3.67 -18.30
N ILE A 343 7.65 -3.07 -17.68
CA ILE A 343 7.80 -2.26 -16.45
C ILE A 343 8.47 -3.04 -15.32
N LEU A 344 8.11 -4.32 -15.10
CA LEU A 344 8.73 -5.14 -14.03
C LEU A 344 10.25 -5.30 -14.20
N THR A 345 10.72 -5.44 -15.45
CA THR A 345 12.16 -5.51 -15.74
C THR A 345 12.83 -4.19 -15.36
N LYS A 346 12.26 -3.05 -15.78
CA LYS A 346 12.76 -1.71 -15.44
C LYS A 346 12.78 -1.46 -13.93
N VAL A 347 11.75 -1.91 -13.22
CA VAL A 347 11.67 -1.79 -11.75
C VAL A 347 12.84 -2.53 -11.08
N ASN A 348 13.13 -3.75 -11.51
CA ASN A 348 14.23 -4.53 -10.93
C ASN A 348 15.60 -3.93 -11.26
N GLU A 349 15.79 -3.41 -12.47
CA GLU A 349 17.04 -2.73 -12.86
C GLU A 349 17.22 -1.39 -12.15
N ASN A 350 16.20 -0.54 -12.17
CA ASN A 350 16.22 0.77 -11.53
C ASN A 350 16.24 0.67 -10.00
N GLY A 351 15.67 -0.39 -9.42
CA GLY A 351 15.75 -0.65 -7.99
C GLY A 351 17.19 -0.89 -7.53
N LYS A 352 17.94 -1.73 -8.23
CA LYS A 352 19.37 -1.93 -7.96
C LYS A 352 20.17 -0.66 -8.14
N TYR A 353 19.95 0.05 -9.25
CA TYR A 353 20.60 1.32 -9.53
C TYR A 353 20.35 2.37 -8.43
N LEU A 354 19.10 2.56 -8.03
CA LEU A 354 18.73 3.51 -6.99
C LEU A 354 19.36 3.13 -5.64
N HIS A 355 19.40 1.82 -5.32
CA HIS A 355 20.03 1.35 -4.08
C HIS A 355 21.53 1.72 -4.05
N GLU A 356 22.27 1.46 -5.13
CA GLU A 356 23.68 1.81 -5.24
C GLU A 356 23.89 3.34 -5.07
N LYS A 357 23.06 4.16 -5.71
CA LYS A 357 23.12 5.62 -5.60
C LYS A 357 22.82 6.12 -4.19
N LEU A 358 21.82 5.59 -3.52
CA LEU A 358 21.50 5.95 -2.14
C LEU A 358 22.59 5.51 -1.16
N MET A 359 23.18 4.32 -1.36
CA MET A 359 24.31 3.86 -0.56
C MET A 359 25.54 4.74 -0.74
N GLN A 360 25.86 5.15 -1.98
CA GLN A 360 26.95 6.10 -2.27
C GLN A 360 26.70 7.48 -1.64
N ALA A 361 25.46 7.97 -1.69
CA ALA A 361 25.11 9.31 -1.25
C ALA A 361 24.98 9.44 0.28
N LEU A 362 24.38 8.45 0.95
CA LEU A 362 23.94 8.52 2.34
C LEU A 362 24.35 7.32 3.20
N GLY A 363 24.86 6.22 2.61
CA GLY A 363 25.14 4.99 3.36
C GLY A 363 26.17 5.12 4.47
N SER A 364 27.08 6.09 4.40
CA SER A 364 28.07 6.39 5.43
C SER A 364 27.70 7.59 6.32
N HIS A 365 26.51 8.19 6.13
CA HIS A 365 26.11 9.34 6.93
C HIS A 365 25.89 8.94 8.40
N LYS A 366 26.41 9.75 9.33
CA LYS A 366 26.44 9.47 10.78
C LYS A 366 25.08 9.19 11.44
N ASN A 367 23.99 9.61 10.80
CA ASN A 367 22.62 9.43 11.30
C ASN A 367 21.78 8.46 10.44
N VAL A 368 22.39 7.77 9.48
CA VAL A 368 21.70 6.71 8.71
C VAL A 368 21.95 5.36 9.35
N GLY A 369 20.90 4.71 9.79
CA GLY A 369 20.97 3.39 10.45
C GLY A 369 20.85 2.23 9.47
N GLU A 370 20.02 2.38 8.45
CA GLU A 370 19.80 1.38 7.41
C GLU A 370 19.28 2.05 6.13
N ILE A 371 19.67 1.52 4.97
CA ILE A 371 18.99 1.75 3.70
C ILE A 371 18.51 0.39 3.20
N ARG A 372 17.20 0.15 3.27
CA ARG A 372 16.55 -1.09 2.84
C ARG A 372 15.78 -0.89 1.55
N HIS A 373 15.64 -1.94 0.74
CA HIS A 373 14.86 -1.85 -0.49
C HIS A 373 14.25 -3.19 -0.91
N ILE A 374 13.18 -3.07 -1.70
CA ILE A 374 12.60 -4.16 -2.48
C ILE A 374 11.99 -3.57 -3.75
N GLY A 375 12.34 -4.12 -4.93
CA GLY A 375 11.96 -3.51 -6.20
C GLY A 375 12.41 -2.06 -6.27
N LEU A 376 11.48 -1.13 -6.54
CA LEU A 376 11.76 0.30 -6.62
C LEU A 376 11.44 1.05 -5.30
N ILE A 377 10.99 0.36 -4.28
CA ILE A 377 10.75 0.93 -2.95
C ILE A 377 12.06 0.93 -2.15
N HIS A 378 12.47 2.09 -1.65
CA HIS A 378 13.64 2.26 -0.79
C HIS A 378 13.26 3.05 0.46
N ALA A 379 13.82 2.68 1.60
CA ALA A 379 13.64 3.42 2.84
C ALA A 379 14.97 3.67 3.52
N ILE A 380 15.14 4.89 4.02
CA ILE A 380 16.31 5.37 4.76
C ILE A 380 15.87 5.56 6.20
N GLU A 381 16.34 4.71 7.07
CA GLU A 381 16.09 4.79 8.51
C GLU A 381 17.03 5.81 9.14
N LEU A 382 16.51 6.93 9.60
CA LEU A 382 17.29 7.95 10.29
C LEU A 382 17.28 7.68 11.80
N VAL A 383 18.45 7.79 12.42
CA VAL A 383 18.64 7.48 13.84
C VAL A 383 19.63 8.45 14.50
N GLU A 384 19.48 8.63 15.81
CA GLU A 384 20.45 9.41 16.59
C GLU A 384 21.82 8.72 16.65
N ASN A 385 21.81 7.38 16.77
CA ASN A 385 23.03 6.58 16.82
C ASN A 385 22.87 5.26 16.05
N PRO A 386 23.53 5.09 14.89
CA PRO A 386 23.44 3.88 14.08
C PRO A 386 23.94 2.60 14.79
N LYS A 387 24.96 2.72 15.66
CA LYS A 387 25.54 1.56 16.36
C LYS A 387 24.57 0.95 17.37
N THR A 388 23.82 1.78 18.06
CA THR A 388 22.83 1.34 19.06
C THR A 388 21.42 1.28 18.48
N LYS A 389 21.22 1.72 17.23
CA LYS A 389 19.93 1.87 16.55
C LYS A 389 18.97 2.80 17.31
N LYS A 390 19.50 3.70 18.15
CA LYS A 390 18.71 4.64 18.95
C LYS A 390 18.01 5.63 18.04
N ALA A 391 16.67 5.66 18.10
CA ALA A 391 15.85 6.65 17.39
C ALA A 391 16.08 8.06 17.96
N PHE A 392 15.77 9.08 17.16
CA PHE A 392 15.67 10.44 17.68
C PHE A 392 14.49 10.58 18.64
N ASP A 393 14.55 11.58 19.51
CA ASP A 393 13.37 11.99 20.27
C ASP A 393 12.29 12.47 19.30
N PRO A 394 11.06 11.90 19.34
CA PRO A 394 9.98 12.27 18.41
C PRO A 394 9.64 13.77 18.39
N SER A 395 9.86 14.48 19.50
CA SER A 395 9.62 15.94 19.60
C SER A 395 10.54 16.74 18.67
N ARG A 396 11.69 16.19 18.28
CA ARG A 396 12.62 16.81 17.33
C ARG A 396 12.11 16.82 15.89
N ARG A 397 11.14 15.96 15.55
CA ARG A 397 10.49 15.90 14.23
C ARG A 397 11.49 15.96 13.05
N ILE A 398 12.58 15.21 13.13
CA ILE A 398 13.68 15.27 12.15
C ILE A 398 13.17 15.02 10.73
N GLY A 399 12.37 13.97 10.52
CA GLY A 399 11.79 13.68 9.20
C GLY A 399 10.97 14.85 8.66
N TRP A 400 10.19 15.53 9.52
CA TRP A 400 9.38 16.68 9.11
C TRP A 400 10.25 17.88 8.68
N HIS A 401 11.35 18.16 9.38
CA HIS A 401 12.29 19.22 8.98
C HIS A 401 12.96 18.91 7.64
N ILE A 402 13.33 17.64 7.41
CA ILE A 402 13.89 17.19 6.13
C ILE A 402 12.84 17.31 5.02
N PHE A 403 11.58 16.92 5.27
CA PHE A 403 10.49 17.10 4.32
C PHE A 403 10.33 18.56 3.90
N ARG A 404 10.28 19.50 4.83
CA ARG A 404 10.20 20.93 4.52
C ARG A 404 11.36 21.37 3.64
N LYS A 405 12.59 21.00 4.02
CA LYS A 405 13.78 21.35 3.23
C LYS A 405 13.74 20.74 1.83
N ALA A 406 13.29 19.51 1.69
CA ALA A 406 13.12 18.84 0.40
C ALA A 406 12.09 19.58 -0.49
N MET A 407 10.98 20.02 0.08
CA MET A 407 9.98 20.83 -0.64
C MET A 407 10.56 22.18 -1.12
N ASP A 408 11.40 22.83 -0.31
CA ASP A 408 12.12 24.05 -0.74
C ASP A 408 13.01 23.77 -1.96
N LEU A 409 13.64 22.61 -2.01
CA LEU A 409 14.50 22.15 -3.10
C LEU A 409 13.73 21.60 -4.32
N GLY A 410 12.40 21.48 -4.25
CA GLY A 410 11.58 20.93 -5.33
C GLY A 410 11.53 19.39 -5.34
N LEU A 411 11.61 18.75 -4.18
CA LEU A 411 11.49 17.30 -4.02
C LEU A 411 10.32 16.96 -3.09
N VAL A 412 9.39 16.14 -3.55
CA VAL A 412 8.28 15.64 -2.72
C VAL A 412 8.75 14.45 -1.90
N LEU A 413 8.87 14.64 -0.59
CA LEU A 413 9.04 13.60 0.41
C LEU A 413 7.83 13.59 1.33
N ARG A 414 7.53 12.44 1.94
CA ARG A 414 6.56 12.32 3.04
C ARG A 414 7.07 11.30 4.06
N PRO A 415 7.95 11.69 4.96
CA PRO A 415 8.53 10.79 5.95
C PRO A 415 7.48 10.13 6.83
N MET A 416 7.75 8.90 7.25
CA MET A 416 7.02 8.20 8.31
C MET A 416 7.85 8.27 9.58
N GLY A 417 7.52 9.22 10.46
CA GLY A 417 8.42 9.61 11.54
C GLY A 417 9.76 10.08 11.00
N ASP A 418 10.84 9.40 11.38
CA ASP A 418 12.21 9.68 10.91
C ASP A 418 12.67 8.71 9.81
N ILE A 419 11.74 8.10 9.08
CA ILE A 419 12.01 7.25 7.92
C ILE A 419 11.68 8.01 6.64
N ILE A 420 12.69 8.29 5.83
CA ILE A 420 12.52 8.84 4.48
C ILE A 420 12.41 7.67 3.50
N TYR A 421 11.56 7.81 2.48
CA TYR A 421 11.43 6.75 1.49
C TYR A 421 11.28 7.27 0.07
N PHE A 422 11.65 6.41 -0.87
CA PHE A 422 11.43 6.51 -2.30
C PHE A 422 10.43 5.44 -2.71
N ASN A 423 9.38 5.85 -3.37
CA ASN A 423 8.37 4.98 -4.00
C ASN A 423 7.87 5.66 -5.28
N PRO A 424 8.79 5.94 -6.24
CA PRO A 424 8.49 6.75 -7.41
C PRO A 424 7.57 6.03 -8.41
N PRO A 425 7.07 6.75 -9.43
CA PRO A 425 6.46 6.10 -10.59
C PRO A 425 7.40 5.05 -11.20
N LEU A 426 6.85 3.90 -11.62
CA LEU A 426 7.66 2.74 -12.05
C LEU A 426 8.41 2.99 -13.37
N ASN A 427 7.98 3.98 -14.13
CA ASN A 427 8.60 4.41 -15.38
C ASN A 427 9.54 5.62 -15.20
N ILE A 428 9.91 5.95 -13.96
CA ILE A 428 10.87 7.04 -13.67
C ILE A 428 12.19 6.83 -14.38
N THR A 429 12.80 7.91 -14.86
CA THR A 429 14.09 7.88 -15.54
C THR A 429 15.24 7.80 -14.54
N ARG A 430 16.41 7.31 -14.96
CA ARG A 430 17.62 7.33 -14.12
C ARG A 430 18.10 8.76 -13.81
N GLU A 431 17.89 9.70 -14.74
CA GLU A 431 18.17 11.11 -14.53
C GLU A 431 17.34 11.68 -13.37
N ASP A 432 16.02 11.38 -13.35
CA ASP A 432 15.16 11.82 -12.24
C ASP A 432 15.51 11.09 -10.94
N LEU A 433 15.93 9.83 -10.98
CA LEU A 433 16.44 9.14 -9.80
C LEU A 433 17.70 9.79 -9.25
N ASP A 434 18.68 10.10 -10.09
CA ASP A 434 19.93 10.78 -9.70
C ASP A 434 19.62 12.16 -9.09
N LYS A 435 18.71 12.92 -9.71
CA LYS A 435 18.24 14.21 -9.18
C LYS A 435 17.56 14.03 -7.81
N GLY A 436 16.67 13.07 -7.68
CA GLY A 436 15.97 12.77 -6.42
C GLY A 436 16.96 12.41 -5.30
N VAL A 437 17.96 11.58 -5.58
CA VAL A 437 19.02 11.22 -4.63
C VAL A 437 19.84 12.45 -4.20
N ALA A 438 20.24 13.29 -5.15
CA ALA A 438 21.02 14.49 -4.86
C ALA A 438 20.23 15.48 -3.97
N LEU A 439 18.97 15.75 -4.30
CA LEU A 439 18.10 16.65 -3.51
C LEU A 439 17.78 16.06 -2.12
N CYS A 440 17.57 14.75 -2.03
CA CYS A 440 17.36 14.06 -0.75
C CYS A 440 18.60 14.18 0.15
N LYS A 441 19.80 13.93 -0.40
CA LYS A 441 21.05 14.12 0.32
C LYS A 441 21.19 15.54 0.85
N GLU A 442 20.99 16.55 0.00
CA GLU A 442 21.06 17.97 0.40
C GLU A 442 20.07 18.29 1.52
N ALA A 443 18.83 17.78 1.43
CA ALA A 443 17.83 17.98 2.48
C ALA A 443 18.27 17.34 3.81
N VAL A 444 18.78 16.10 3.79
CA VAL A 444 19.28 15.40 4.97
C VAL A 444 20.46 16.14 5.60
N GLU A 445 21.48 16.48 4.80
CA GLU A 445 22.68 17.17 5.28
C GLU A 445 22.37 18.59 5.80
N SER A 446 21.36 19.26 5.26
CA SER A 446 20.92 20.58 5.75
C SER A 446 20.35 20.54 7.17
N VAL A 447 19.75 19.41 7.57
CA VAL A 447 19.11 19.25 8.90
C VAL A 447 20.04 18.55 9.89
N LEU A 448 20.79 17.55 9.45
CA LEU A 448 21.61 16.70 10.32
C LEU A 448 23.11 16.99 10.26
N GLY A 449 23.53 17.87 9.34
CA GLY A 449 24.94 18.10 9.02
C GLY A 449 25.54 16.95 8.21
N LYS A 450 26.76 17.13 7.73
CA LYS A 450 27.48 16.11 6.95
C LYS A 450 28.02 14.99 7.83
#